data_a473ccbc2cff92bc6f2d50a864478673
#
_entry.id   a473ccbc2cff92bc6f2d50a864478673
#
_cell.length_a   1.000
_cell.length_b   1.000
_cell.length_c   1.000
_cell.angle_alpha   90.00
_cell.angle_beta   90.00
_cell.angle_gamma   90.00
#
_symmetry.space_group_name_H-M   'P 1'
#
loop_
_entity.id
_entity.type
_entity.pdbx_description
1 polymer ?
#
loop_
_entity_poly.entity_id
_entity_poly.type
_entity_poly.pdbx_seq_one_letter_code
_entity_poly.pdbx_strand_id
1 'polypeptide(L)'
;MKDLGVGIVGCGVISTIYMQNLASFRGVRLAACADILEAPARTQADKFGVRALSIDALLRDPEVEVVVNLTTPNAHFEVSHSALTAGKHVFSEKPLCVTVEDGHRLVHEANRRGLRLGCAPDTFLGAGGRLAREIVDGGKVGSILAGSCSLMSRGMEHWHPNPGFFFQRGGGPILDMGPYYLAALCNLLGPVESVQAKTSIGYAERLVTAEGPNKGSRIAVETPTTIMALVRFVSGADIVLTMSWDVWKHGHSPIELYGTNGSLRVPDPNFFGGTVEVTERSEDWQLLDTSTRPYGKPNWRSPIWPASAPDRANYRCLGIADLASSVLNGTPHRSTAAFAAHVLEVMNAMLQAGADGGTVRIASRIERPAPLSDDEAATYWGGQAA
;
A
#
# COMPACT_ATOMS: atom_id res chain seq x y z
N MET A 1 20.51 -2.90 -20.17
CA MET A 1 19.38 -3.75 -19.79
C MET A 1 18.16 -3.18 -20.52
N LYS A 2 17.26 -4.00 -21.06
CA LYS A 2 16.04 -3.49 -21.71
C LYS A 2 15.14 -2.88 -20.64
N ASP A 3 14.59 -1.68 -20.90
CA ASP A 3 13.60 -1.08 -20.03
C ASP A 3 12.19 -1.43 -20.56
N LEU A 4 11.31 -1.90 -19.68
CA LEU A 4 9.90 -2.12 -20.00
C LEU A 4 9.16 -0.78 -20.10
N GLY A 5 8.37 -0.61 -21.14
CA GLY A 5 7.55 0.58 -21.31
C GLY A 5 6.35 0.55 -20.36
N VAL A 6 6.22 1.59 -19.55
CA VAL A 6 5.13 1.76 -18.58
C VAL A 6 4.11 2.76 -19.11
N GLY A 7 2.85 2.34 -19.18
CA GLY A 7 1.70 3.19 -19.42
C GLY A 7 0.92 3.43 -18.13
N ILE A 8 0.64 4.69 -17.80
CA ILE A 8 -0.14 5.04 -16.60
C ILE A 8 -1.58 5.31 -17.00
N VAL A 9 -2.55 4.65 -16.34
CA VAL A 9 -3.98 4.93 -16.46
C VAL A 9 -4.48 5.54 -15.16
N GLY A 10 -5.03 6.75 -15.25
CA GLY A 10 -5.40 7.58 -14.11
C GLY A 10 -4.36 8.66 -13.84
N CYS A 11 -4.67 9.89 -14.22
CA CYS A 11 -3.79 11.07 -14.13
C CYS A 11 -4.19 12.02 -12.99
N GLY A 12 -4.73 11.46 -11.89
CA GLY A 12 -5.10 12.19 -10.68
C GLY A 12 -3.89 12.59 -9.83
N VAL A 13 -4.15 13.02 -8.60
CA VAL A 13 -3.13 13.57 -7.67
C VAL A 13 -1.95 12.62 -7.47
N ILE A 14 -2.21 11.31 -7.30
CA ILE A 14 -1.16 10.33 -7.01
C ILE A 14 -0.24 10.06 -8.21
N SER A 15 -0.71 10.29 -9.44
CA SER A 15 0.07 10.01 -10.66
C SER A 15 1.37 10.81 -10.70
N THR A 16 1.37 12.02 -10.16
CA THR A 16 2.55 12.88 -10.14
C THR A 16 3.74 12.22 -9.45
N ILE A 17 3.55 11.65 -8.25
CA ILE A 17 4.65 11.00 -7.51
C ILE A 17 5.11 9.70 -8.21
N TYR A 18 4.18 8.95 -8.81
CA TYR A 18 4.54 7.77 -9.60
C TYR A 18 5.38 8.13 -10.82
N MET A 19 4.97 9.13 -11.60
CA MET A 19 5.72 9.58 -12.79
C MET A 19 7.10 10.15 -12.41
N GLN A 20 7.19 10.91 -11.32
CA GLN A 20 8.47 11.43 -10.80
C GLN A 20 9.41 10.30 -10.40
N ASN A 21 8.93 9.38 -9.58
CA ASN A 21 9.76 8.33 -9.05
C ASN A 21 10.17 7.32 -10.12
N LEU A 22 9.29 6.99 -11.08
CA LEU A 22 9.55 6.00 -12.11
C LEU A 22 10.83 6.29 -12.90
N ALA A 23 11.11 7.57 -13.16
CA ALA A 23 12.33 8.00 -13.85
C ALA A 23 13.63 7.65 -13.10
N SER A 24 13.55 7.35 -11.81
CA SER A 24 14.70 6.99 -10.97
C SER A 24 14.93 5.49 -10.88
N PHE A 25 14.03 4.66 -11.42
CA PHE A 25 14.16 3.21 -11.37
C PHE A 25 14.69 2.62 -12.67
N ARG A 26 15.55 1.62 -12.57
CA ARG A 26 16.07 0.84 -13.71
C ARG A 26 15.07 -0.22 -14.15
N GLY A 27 15.16 -0.62 -15.40
CA GLY A 27 14.31 -1.68 -15.99
C GLY A 27 12.91 -1.21 -16.37
N VAL A 28 12.59 0.07 -16.17
CA VAL A 28 11.31 0.69 -16.52
C VAL A 28 11.51 2.08 -17.13
N ARG A 29 10.66 2.45 -18.09
CA ARG A 29 10.57 3.80 -18.65
C ARG A 29 9.12 4.23 -18.80
N LEU A 30 8.81 5.45 -18.47
CA LEU A 30 7.49 6.02 -18.71
C LEU A 30 7.29 6.22 -20.22
N ALA A 31 6.28 5.57 -20.79
CA ALA A 31 6.01 5.59 -22.25
C ALA A 31 4.81 6.47 -22.63
N ALA A 32 3.74 6.40 -21.83
CA ALA A 32 2.50 7.12 -22.09
C ALA A 32 1.65 7.24 -20.82
N CYS A 33 0.67 8.13 -20.84
CA CYS A 33 -0.39 8.18 -19.85
C CYS A 33 -1.75 8.33 -20.50
N ALA A 34 -2.80 7.93 -19.78
CA ALA A 34 -4.20 8.02 -20.18
C ALA A 34 -5.09 8.32 -18.99
N ASP A 35 -6.19 8.98 -19.24
CA ASP A 35 -7.27 9.22 -18.26
C ASP A 35 -8.61 9.19 -19.00
N ILE A 36 -9.70 8.94 -18.29
CA ILE A 36 -11.04 9.04 -18.85
C ILE A 36 -11.35 10.49 -19.26
N LEU A 37 -10.72 11.45 -18.59
CA LEU A 37 -10.75 12.87 -18.92
C LEU A 37 -9.47 13.26 -19.65
N GLU A 38 -9.59 13.88 -20.83
CA GLU A 38 -8.43 14.24 -21.65
C GLU A 38 -7.52 15.29 -20.97
N ALA A 39 -8.10 16.26 -20.27
CA ALA A 39 -7.35 17.37 -19.70
C ALA A 39 -6.32 16.94 -18.62
N PRO A 40 -6.63 16.08 -17.63
CA PRO A 40 -5.63 15.53 -16.72
C PRO A 40 -4.53 14.75 -17.42
N ALA A 41 -4.88 13.93 -18.44
CA ALA A 41 -3.89 13.18 -19.21
C ALA A 41 -2.90 14.11 -19.93
N ARG A 42 -3.40 15.13 -20.62
CA ARG A 42 -2.55 16.14 -21.29
C ARG A 42 -1.66 16.89 -20.30
N THR A 43 -2.24 17.34 -19.17
CA THR A 43 -1.48 18.05 -18.15
C THR A 43 -0.29 17.24 -17.65
N GLN A 44 -0.49 15.96 -17.36
CA GLN A 44 0.60 15.09 -16.92
C GLN A 44 1.57 14.77 -18.07
N ALA A 45 1.07 14.52 -19.27
CA ALA A 45 1.90 14.27 -20.45
C ALA A 45 2.86 15.42 -20.73
N ASP A 46 2.34 16.66 -20.74
CA ASP A 46 3.14 17.88 -20.96
C ASP A 46 4.20 18.05 -19.85
N LYS A 47 3.82 17.80 -18.60
CA LYS A 47 4.71 17.92 -17.44
C LYS A 47 5.89 16.94 -17.48
N PHE A 48 5.65 15.71 -17.94
CA PHE A 48 6.65 14.64 -17.91
C PHE A 48 7.23 14.30 -19.29
N GLY A 49 6.84 15.00 -20.35
CA GLY A 49 7.37 14.82 -21.69
C GLY A 49 6.99 13.48 -22.32
N VAL A 50 5.78 12.97 -22.07
CA VAL A 50 5.29 11.68 -22.56
C VAL A 50 4.03 11.85 -23.41
N ARG A 51 3.56 10.77 -24.02
CA ARG A 51 2.35 10.79 -24.85
C ARG A 51 1.09 10.73 -23.99
N ALA A 52 0.13 11.62 -24.24
CA ALA A 52 -1.24 11.45 -23.77
C ALA A 52 -2.03 10.63 -24.79
N LEU A 53 -2.59 9.52 -24.37
CA LEU A 53 -3.36 8.59 -25.20
C LEU A 53 -4.76 8.39 -24.64
N SER A 54 -5.71 7.89 -25.44
CA SER A 54 -6.90 7.28 -24.88
C SER A 54 -6.54 5.95 -24.22
N ILE A 55 -7.36 5.48 -23.27
CA ILE A 55 -7.11 4.20 -22.58
C ILE A 55 -6.99 3.06 -23.61
N ASP A 56 -7.88 3.01 -24.60
CA ASP A 56 -7.84 2.01 -25.65
C ASP A 56 -6.58 2.08 -26.51
N ALA A 57 -6.10 3.28 -26.83
CA ALA A 57 -4.87 3.45 -27.58
C ALA A 57 -3.65 3.02 -26.78
N LEU A 58 -3.60 3.35 -25.46
CA LEU A 58 -2.55 2.93 -24.55
C LEU A 58 -2.49 1.40 -24.43
N LEU A 59 -3.63 0.73 -24.31
CA LEU A 59 -3.69 -0.73 -24.20
C LEU A 59 -3.23 -1.44 -25.49
N ARG A 60 -3.41 -0.81 -26.66
CA ARG A 60 -2.93 -1.35 -27.96
C ARG A 60 -1.50 -0.96 -28.31
N ASP A 61 -0.91 -0.04 -27.56
CA ASP A 61 0.42 0.47 -27.86
C ASP A 61 1.49 -0.61 -27.60
N PRO A 62 2.30 -0.99 -28.62
CA PRO A 62 3.36 -1.97 -28.45
C PRO A 62 4.52 -1.49 -27.57
N GLU A 63 4.68 -0.17 -27.38
CA GLU A 63 5.67 0.38 -26.47
C GLU A 63 5.26 0.30 -24.99
N VAL A 64 4.00 0.01 -24.69
CA VAL A 64 3.51 -0.22 -23.34
C VAL A 64 3.50 -1.71 -23.04
N GLU A 65 4.35 -2.15 -22.13
CA GLU A 65 4.45 -3.55 -21.68
C GLU A 65 3.83 -3.74 -20.29
N VAL A 66 3.86 -2.69 -19.45
CA VAL A 66 3.28 -2.66 -18.10
C VAL A 66 2.27 -1.53 -18.01
N VAL A 67 1.08 -1.81 -17.53
CA VAL A 67 0.06 -0.80 -17.20
C VAL A 67 0.07 -0.56 -15.71
N VAL A 68 0.25 0.70 -15.30
CA VAL A 68 0.10 1.14 -13.91
C VAL A 68 -1.28 1.77 -13.76
N ASN A 69 -2.13 1.11 -12.97
CA ASN A 69 -3.51 1.52 -12.76
C ASN A 69 -3.61 2.40 -11.51
N LEU A 70 -3.76 3.71 -11.71
CA LEU A 70 -3.89 4.73 -10.67
C LEU A 70 -5.31 5.35 -10.66
N THR A 71 -6.28 4.65 -11.15
CA THR A 71 -7.67 5.09 -11.18
C THR A 71 -8.29 5.07 -9.77
N THR A 72 -9.58 5.30 -9.68
CA THR A 72 -10.30 5.15 -8.40
C THR A 72 -10.55 3.67 -8.09
N PRO A 73 -10.72 3.28 -6.81
CA PRO A 73 -10.93 1.87 -6.44
C PRO A 73 -12.04 1.15 -7.21
N ASN A 74 -13.12 1.85 -7.53
CA ASN A 74 -14.25 1.30 -8.30
C ASN A 74 -13.89 0.95 -9.75
N ALA A 75 -12.84 1.55 -10.31
CA ALA A 75 -12.38 1.29 -11.67
C ALA A 75 -11.18 0.31 -11.72
N HIS A 76 -10.61 -0.07 -10.57
CA HIS A 76 -9.41 -0.91 -10.53
C HIS A 76 -9.61 -2.24 -11.25
N PHE A 77 -10.75 -2.90 -11.02
CA PHE A 77 -11.03 -4.19 -11.66
C PHE A 77 -11.09 -4.05 -13.18
N GLU A 78 -11.94 -3.18 -13.71
CA GLU A 78 -12.18 -3.06 -15.14
C GLU A 78 -10.92 -2.64 -15.92
N VAL A 79 -10.15 -1.69 -15.39
CA VAL A 79 -8.93 -1.22 -16.03
C VAL A 79 -7.84 -2.31 -15.99
N SER A 80 -7.64 -2.96 -14.83
CA SER A 80 -6.65 -4.03 -14.70
C SER A 80 -7.01 -5.24 -15.55
N HIS A 81 -8.29 -5.65 -15.58
CA HIS A 81 -8.78 -6.75 -16.40
C HIS A 81 -8.59 -6.46 -17.90
N SER A 82 -8.94 -5.25 -18.34
CA SER A 82 -8.74 -4.82 -19.74
C SER A 82 -7.27 -4.83 -20.14
N ALA A 83 -6.38 -4.37 -19.25
CA ALA A 83 -4.93 -4.40 -19.48
C ALA A 83 -4.40 -5.84 -19.59
N LEU A 84 -4.79 -6.73 -18.68
CA LEU A 84 -4.45 -8.16 -18.77
C LEU A 84 -4.99 -8.79 -20.04
N THR A 85 -6.21 -8.46 -20.43
CA THR A 85 -6.83 -8.95 -21.68
C THR A 85 -6.08 -8.48 -22.92
N ALA A 86 -5.53 -7.26 -22.90
CA ALA A 86 -4.65 -6.73 -23.93
C ALA A 86 -3.21 -7.31 -23.90
N GLY A 87 -2.92 -8.26 -23.01
CA GLY A 87 -1.61 -8.90 -22.90
C GLY A 87 -0.55 -8.07 -22.16
N LYS A 88 -0.98 -7.09 -21.35
CA LYS A 88 -0.06 -6.24 -20.56
C LYS A 88 0.12 -6.78 -19.14
N HIS A 89 1.33 -6.69 -18.61
CA HIS A 89 1.55 -6.79 -17.17
C HIS A 89 0.88 -5.62 -16.46
N VAL A 90 0.49 -5.78 -15.22
CA VAL A 90 -0.25 -4.74 -14.48
C VAL A 90 0.35 -4.51 -13.10
N PHE A 91 0.41 -3.26 -12.69
CA PHE A 91 0.60 -2.86 -11.29
C PHE A 91 -0.53 -1.91 -10.91
N SER A 92 -1.37 -2.30 -9.95
CA SER A 92 -2.53 -1.50 -9.54
C SER A 92 -2.26 -0.75 -8.23
N GLU A 93 -2.83 0.45 -8.10
CA GLU A 93 -2.96 1.07 -6.78
C GLU A 93 -3.85 0.24 -5.86
N LYS A 94 -3.68 0.51 -4.57
CA LYS A 94 -4.49 -0.10 -3.51
C LYS A 94 -5.88 0.59 -3.39
N PRO A 95 -6.90 -0.14 -2.92
CA PRO A 95 -6.96 -1.61 -2.77
C PRO A 95 -6.98 -2.30 -4.13
N LEU A 96 -6.60 -3.57 -4.20
CA LEU A 96 -6.57 -4.31 -5.47
C LEU A 96 -7.91 -4.20 -6.23
N CYS A 97 -9.01 -4.38 -5.50
CA CYS A 97 -10.40 -4.23 -5.96
C CYS A 97 -11.28 -3.79 -4.78
N VAL A 98 -12.55 -3.51 -5.06
CA VAL A 98 -13.55 -3.25 -4.02
C VAL A 98 -14.05 -4.57 -3.41
N THR A 99 -14.22 -5.62 -4.24
CA THR A 99 -14.71 -6.92 -3.79
C THR A 99 -13.60 -7.97 -3.80
N VAL A 100 -13.69 -8.93 -2.90
CA VAL A 100 -12.76 -10.07 -2.82
C VAL A 100 -12.87 -10.94 -4.08
N GLU A 101 -14.08 -11.13 -4.59
CA GLU A 101 -14.34 -11.91 -5.79
C GLU A 101 -13.62 -11.34 -7.01
N ASP A 102 -13.70 -10.03 -7.24
CA ASP A 102 -13.00 -9.36 -8.33
C ASP A 102 -11.47 -9.46 -8.18
N GLY A 103 -10.96 -9.36 -6.96
CA GLY A 103 -9.55 -9.60 -6.68
C GLY A 103 -9.10 -10.99 -7.12
N HIS A 104 -9.86 -12.03 -6.77
CA HIS A 104 -9.59 -13.42 -7.18
C HIS A 104 -9.70 -13.62 -8.69
N ARG A 105 -10.67 -12.98 -9.35
CA ARG A 105 -10.83 -13.00 -10.82
C ARG A 105 -9.62 -12.41 -11.52
N LEU A 106 -9.08 -11.27 -11.03
CA LEU A 106 -7.86 -10.68 -11.58
C LEU A 106 -6.64 -11.58 -11.41
N VAL A 107 -6.46 -12.18 -10.22
CA VAL A 107 -5.36 -13.12 -9.98
C VAL A 107 -5.45 -14.32 -10.92
N HIS A 108 -6.66 -14.88 -11.09
CA HIS A 108 -6.89 -16.00 -12.00
C HIS A 108 -6.57 -15.62 -13.45
N GLU A 109 -7.03 -14.46 -13.92
CA GLU A 109 -6.81 -14.01 -15.29
C GLU A 109 -5.33 -13.74 -15.58
N ALA A 110 -4.60 -13.12 -14.65
CA ALA A 110 -3.17 -12.91 -14.78
C ALA A 110 -2.41 -14.25 -14.88
N ASN A 111 -2.72 -15.20 -14.01
CA ASN A 111 -2.11 -16.53 -14.01
C ASN A 111 -2.41 -17.29 -15.31
N ARG A 112 -3.66 -17.29 -15.77
CA ARG A 112 -4.10 -17.94 -17.00
C ARG A 112 -3.35 -17.43 -18.24
N ARG A 113 -2.97 -16.14 -18.23
CA ARG A 113 -2.23 -15.49 -19.33
C ARG A 113 -0.72 -15.52 -19.17
N GLY A 114 -0.20 -16.00 -18.05
CA GLY A 114 1.23 -15.94 -17.75
C GLY A 114 1.75 -14.50 -17.54
N LEU A 115 0.87 -13.57 -17.17
CA LEU A 115 1.19 -12.17 -16.94
C LEU A 115 1.47 -11.90 -15.45
N ARG A 116 2.30 -10.89 -15.19
CA ARG A 116 2.52 -10.40 -13.82
C ARG A 116 1.43 -9.39 -13.46
N LEU A 117 0.85 -9.56 -12.29
CA LEU A 117 -0.07 -8.62 -11.69
C LEU A 117 0.42 -8.29 -10.28
N GLY A 118 0.89 -7.07 -10.09
CA GLY A 118 1.29 -6.50 -8.81
C GLY A 118 0.25 -5.52 -8.29
N CYS A 119 0.32 -5.22 -6.99
CA CYS A 119 -0.53 -4.23 -6.36
C CYS A 119 0.21 -3.49 -5.25
N ALA A 120 0.00 -2.17 -5.14
CA ALA A 120 0.41 -1.40 -3.98
C ALA A 120 -0.32 -1.91 -2.69
N PRO A 121 0.21 -1.65 -1.51
CA PRO A 121 1.40 -0.87 -1.27
C PRO A 121 2.70 -1.67 -1.46
N ASP A 122 3.70 -1.00 -1.97
CA ASP A 122 5.07 -1.51 -2.10
C ASP A 122 6.01 -1.00 -0.98
N THR A 123 5.46 -0.27 -0.03
CA THR A 123 6.19 0.38 1.07
C THR A 123 6.90 -0.60 2.01
N PHE A 124 6.36 -1.82 2.18
CA PHE A 124 7.01 -2.87 2.97
C PHE A 124 8.35 -3.34 2.36
N LEU A 125 8.61 -3.05 1.09
CA LEU A 125 9.90 -3.28 0.42
C LEU A 125 10.91 -2.17 0.73
N GLY A 126 10.50 -1.08 1.37
CA GLY A 126 11.36 0.00 1.81
C GLY A 126 12.31 -0.40 2.95
N ALA A 127 13.26 0.45 3.26
CA ALA A 127 14.32 0.18 4.25
C ALA A 127 13.77 -0.16 5.65
N GLY A 128 12.69 0.53 6.09
CA GLY A 128 12.06 0.26 7.38
C GLY A 128 11.44 -1.14 7.45
N GLY A 129 10.68 -1.51 6.41
CA GLY A 129 10.07 -2.84 6.31
C GLY A 129 11.11 -3.97 6.17
N ARG A 130 12.17 -3.76 5.37
CA ARG A 130 13.25 -4.74 5.20
C ARG A 130 14.03 -4.97 6.48
N LEU A 131 14.42 -3.90 7.19
CA LEU A 131 15.14 -4.05 8.45
C LEU A 131 14.28 -4.76 9.51
N ALA A 132 13.01 -4.41 9.62
CA ALA A 132 12.09 -5.11 10.53
C ALA A 132 11.99 -6.59 10.15
N ARG A 133 11.91 -6.92 8.86
CA ARG A 133 11.88 -8.29 8.35
C ARG A 133 13.18 -9.05 8.67
N GLU A 134 14.33 -8.44 8.49
CA GLU A 134 15.64 -9.03 8.84
C GLU A 134 15.74 -9.37 10.34
N ILE A 135 15.24 -8.49 11.21
CA ILE A 135 15.24 -8.70 12.65
C ILE A 135 14.35 -9.91 13.04
N VAL A 136 13.15 -10.00 12.43
CA VAL A 136 12.22 -11.12 12.67
C VAL A 136 12.79 -12.43 12.14
N ASP A 137 13.27 -12.45 10.90
CA ASP A 137 13.79 -13.66 10.25
C ASP A 137 15.13 -14.12 10.85
N GLY A 138 15.94 -13.16 11.32
CA GLY A 138 17.18 -13.44 12.04
C GLY A 138 16.98 -13.95 13.48
N GLY A 139 15.73 -14.00 13.97
CA GLY A 139 15.40 -14.52 15.30
C GLY A 139 15.82 -13.64 16.46
N LYS A 140 16.23 -12.38 16.22
CA LYS A 140 16.70 -11.47 17.26
C LYS A 140 15.66 -11.27 18.38
N VAL A 141 14.38 -11.15 18.01
CA VAL A 141 13.26 -11.04 18.95
C VAL A 141 12.60 -12.40 19.27
N GLY A 142 13.10 -13.50 18.71
CA GLY A 142 12.52 -14.83 18.86
C GLY A 142 11.22 -15.00 18.06
N SER A 143 10.40 -15.98 18.44
CA SER A 143 9.08 -16.20 17.82
C SER A 143 8.11 -15.11 18.26
N ILE A 144 7.44 -14.45 17.33
CA ILE A 144 6.44 -13.44 17.66
C ILE A 144 5.19 -14.12 18.22
N LEU A 145 4.78 -13.69 19.41
CA LEU A 145 3.63 -14.22 20.14
C LEU A 145 2.41 -13.32 20.02
N ALA A 146 2.63 -12.01 20.11
CA ALA A 146 1.56 -11.01 20.12
C ALA A 146 2.08 -9.66 19.61
N GLY A 147 1.16 -8.70 19.47
CA GLY A 147 1.52 -7.34 19.12
C GLY A 147 0.34 -6.39 19.04
N SER A 148 0.64 -5.15 18.71
CA SER A 148 -0.35 -4.12 18.44
C SER A 148 -0.08 -3.46 17.09
N CYS A 149 -1.17 -3.00 16.45
CA CYS A 149 -1.13 -2.27 15.20
C CYS A 149 -2.12 -1.11 15.27
N SER A 150 -1.67 0.12 15.11
CA SER A 150 -2.48 1.31 15.36
C SER A 150 -2.33 2.36 14.27
N LEU A 151 -3.46 2.71 13.64
CA LEU A 151 -3.62 3.91 12.84
C LEU A 151 -4.79 4.71 13.40
N MET A 152 -4.52 5.87 13.95
CA MET A 152 -5.57 6.71 14.52
C MET A 152 -5.35 8.19 14.16
N SER A 153 -6.40 8.86 13.72
CA SER A 153 -6.37 10.26 13.34
C SER A 153 -7.75 10.91 13.48
N ARG A 154 -7.84 12.20 13.19
CA ARG A 154 -9.12 12.94 13.18
C ARG A 154 -10.02 12.65 11.98
N GLY A 155 -9.48 12.03 10.91
CA GLY A 155 -10.18 11.88 9.63
C GLY A 155 -9.65 12.81 8.55
N MET A 156 -10.29 12.81 7.38
CA MET A 156 -9.79 13.45 6.14
C MET A 156 -10.42 14.82 5.88
N GLU A 157 -11.55 15.13 6.52
CA GLU A 157 -12.38 16.32 6.30
C GLU A 157 -11.69 17.64 6.68
N HIS A 158 -10.58 17.58 7.41
CA HIS A 158 -9.87 18.80 7.84
C HIS A 158 -8.67 19.16 6.95
N TRP A 159 -8.29 18.29 6.02
CA TRP A 159 -7.15 18.56 5.14
C TRP A 159 -7.39 18.19 3.66
N HIS A 160 -8.27 17.22 3.35
CA HIS A 160 -8.53 16.84 1.98
C HIS A 160 -9.61 17.72 1.34
N PRO A 161 -9.36 18.32 0.14
CA PRO A 161 -10.31 19.27 -0.47
C PRO A 161 -11.63 18.64 -0.92
N ASN A 162 -11.64 17.32 -1.17
CA ASN A 162 -12.84 16.56 -1.53
C ASN A 162 -12.92 15.26 -0.71
N PRO A 163 -13.29 15.31 0.59
CA PRO A 163 -13.19 14.17 1.49
C PRO A 163 -14.38 13.20 1.46
N GLY A 164 -15.43 13.47 0.67
CA GLY A 164 -16.68 12.72 0.70
C GLY A 164 -16.53 11.21 0.53
N PHE A 165 -15.74 10.78 -0.45
CA PHE A 165 -15.58 9.35 -0.77
C PHE A 165 -14.94 8.53 0.36
N PHE A 166 -14.17 9.16 1.25
CA PHE A 166 -13.58 8.46 2.39
C PHE A 166 -14.63 7.99 3.41
N PHE A 167 -15.79 8.65 3.47
CA PHE A 167 -16.86 8.38 4.45
C PHE A 167 -18.04 7.62 3.86
N GLN A 168 -18.02 7.30 2.57
CA GLN A 168 -19.02 6.51 1.87
C GLN A 168 -18.69 5.02 1.90
N ARG A 169 -19.62 4.17 1.44
CA ARG A 169 -19.39 2.72 1.28
C ARG A 169 -18.16 2.46 0.38
N GLY A 170 -17.28 1.57 0.83
CA GLY A 170 -16.00 1.32 0.19
C GLY A 170 -14.86 2.23 0.66
N GLY A 171 -15.15 3.19 1.53
CA GLY A 171 -14.19 4.02 2.26
C GLY A 171 -13.90 3.50 3.66
N GLY A 172 -13.54 4.43 4.56
CA GLY A 172 -13.19 4.13 5.95
C GLY A 172 -11.70 3.84 6.16
N PRO A 173 -11.24 3.93 7.41
CA PRO A 173 -9.81 3.80 7.73
C PRO A 173 -9.24 2.43 7.36
N ILE A 174 -10.04 1.35 7.41
CA ILE A 174 -9.55 0.01 7.11
C ILE A 174 -9.32 -0.19 5.61
N LEU A 175 -10.21 0.28 4.73
CA LEU A 175 -10.06 0.09 3.29
C LEU A 175 -9.07 1.09 2.68
N ASP A 176 -8.90 2.28 3.29
CA ASP A 176 -7.94 3.27 2.81
C ASP A 176 -6.51 2.99 3.29
N MET A 177 -6.33 2.75 4.60
CA MET A 177 -5.02 2.63 5.23
C MET A 177 -4.66 1.19 5.63
N GLY A 178 -5.66 0.34 5.80
CA GLY A 178 -5.45 -1.07 6.13
C GLY A 178 -4.48 -1.80 5.20
N PRO A 179 -4.47 -1.54 3.88
CA PRO A 179 -3.51 -2.18 2.98
C PRO A 179 -2.06 -2.03 3.43
N TYR A 180 -1.64 -0.84 3.90
CA TYR A 180 -0.27 -0.59 4.33
C TYR A 180 0.11 -1.41 5.57
N TYR A 181 -0.74 -1.37 6.58
CA TYR A 181 -0.50 -2.01 7.87
C TYR A 181 -0.60 -3.53 7.79
N LEU A 182 -1.61 -4.04 7.08
CA LEU A 182 -1.78 -5.48 6.89
C LEU A 182 -0.72 -6.07 5.96
N ALA A 183 -0.31 -5.35 4.90
CA ALA A 183 0.80 -5.81 4.07
C ALA A 183 2.11 -5.90 4.86
N ALA A 184 2.41 -4.90 5.70
CA ALA A 184 3.57 -4.96 6.59
C ALA A 184 3.49 -6.14 7.57
N LEU A 185 2.34 -6.36 8.23
CA LEU A 185 2.13 -7.48 9.13
C LEU A 185 2.23 -8.83 8.40
N CYS A 186 1.59 -8.99 7.24
CA CYS A 186 1.67 -10.22 6.46
C CYS A 186 3.10 -10.50 5.93
N ASN A 187 3.84 -9.44 5.58
CA ASN A 187 5.26 -9.58 5.24
C ASN A 187 6.09 -10.08 6.42
N LEU A 188 5.80 -9.66 7.65
CA LEU A 188 6.54 -10.05 8.85
C LEU A 188 6.09 -11.40 9.42
N LEU A 189 4.79 -11.67 9.47
CA LEU A 189 4.19 -12.77 10.22
C LEU A 189 3.59 -13.90 9.36
N GLY A 190 3.44 -13.66 8.06
CA GLY A 190 2.77 -14.58 7.14
C GLY A 190 1.26 -14.33 7.02
N PRO A 191 0.49 -15.32 6.53
CA PRO A 191 -0.93 -15.15 6.29
C PRO A 191 -1.74 -15.05 7.59
N VAL A 192 -2.85 -14.32 7.52
CA VAL A 192 -3.87 -14.26 8.57
C VAL A 192 -4.71 -15.53 8.52
N GLU A 193 -5.02 -16.09 9.68
CA GLU A 193 -5.89 -17.26 9.85
C GLU A 193 -7.35 -16.85 10.07
N SER A 194 -7.58 -15.87 10.97
CA SER A 194 -8.91 -15.42 11.35
C SER A 194 -8.90 -14.04 11.98
N VAL A 195 -10.06 -13.40 12.00
CA VAL A 195 -10.27 -12.10 12.63
C VAL A 195 -11.54 -12.08 13.48
N GLN A 196 -11.51 -11.29 14.56
CA GLN A 196 -12.66 -10.83 15.32
C GLN A 196 -12.62 -9.31 15.34
N ALA A 197 -13.75 -8.63 15.24
CA ALA A 197 -13.76 -7.17 15.25
C ALA A 197 -15.00 -6.57 15.90
N LYS A 198 -14.85 -5.30 16.32
CA LYS A 198 -15.93 -4.36 16.60
C LYS A 198 -15.75 -3.14 15.73
N THR A 199 -16.84 -2.67 15.16
CA THR A 199 -16.86 -1.47 14.32
C THR A 199 -17.85 -0.46 14.85
N SER A 200 -17.56 0.82 14.65
CA SER A 200 -18.47 1.90 15.02
C SER A 200 -18.33 3.10 14.09
N ILE A 201 -19.36 3.93 14.07
CA ILE A 201 -19.37 5.26 13.45
C ILE A 201 -19.38 6.27 14.60
N GLY A 202 -18.26 7.02 14.75
CA GLY A 202 -18.13 8.00 15.83
C GLY A 202 -19.05 9.22 15.67
N TYR A 203 -19.24 9.65 14.42
CA TYR A 203 -20.10 10.81 14.07
C TYR A 203 -20.93 10.47 12.84
N ALA A 204 -22.26 10.71 12.91
CA ALA A 204 -23.15 10.47 11.77
C ALA A 204 -22.86 11.40 10.58
N GLU A 205 -22.29 12.55 10.84
CA GLU A 205 -21.89 13.54 9.82
C GLU A 205 -20.52 14.12 10.14
N ARG A 206 -19.77 14.49 9.09
CA ARG A 206 -18.49 15.20 9.19
C ARG A 206 -18.58 16.58 8.55
N LEU A 207 -18.10 17.60 9.25
CA LEU A 207 -18.00 18.97 8.74
C LEU A 207 -16.67 19.14 8.00
N VAL A 208 -16.70 19.48 6.72
CA VAL A 208 -15.50 19.77 5.94
C VAL A 208 -14.90 21.10 6.40
N THR A 209 -13.71 21.04 6.99
CA THR A 209 -12.95 22.21 7.44
C THR A 209 -11.71 22.47 6.58
N ALA A 210 -11.36 21.54 5.65
CA ALA A 210 -10.31 21.76 4.67
C ALA A 210 -10.61 22.97 3.78
N GLU A 211 -9.57 23.71 3.41
CA GLU A 211 -9.71 24.79 2.43
C GLU A 211 -10.06 24.19 1.05
N GLY A 212 -10.99 24.84 0.36
CA GLY A 212 -11.43 24.40 -0.96
C GLY A 212 -12.94 24.59 -1.19
N PRO A 213 -13.44 24.10 -2.34
CA PRO A 213 -14.84 24.34 -2.76
C PRO A 213 -15.88 23.69 -1.84
N ASN A 214 -15.49 22.67 -1.07
CA ASN A 214 -16.40 21.95 -0.17
C ASN A 214 -16.35 22.44 1.28
N LYS A 215 -15.56 23.47 1.61
CA LYS A 215 -15.45 24.00 2.97
C LYS A 215 -16.83 24.41 3.51
N GLY A 216 -17.15 23.95 4.73
CA GLY A 216 -18.43 24.19 5.40
C GLY A 216 -19.55 23.21 5.01
N SER A 217 -19.36 22.35 4.03
CA SER A 217 -20.32 21.28 3.72
C SER A 217 -20.29 20.17 4.77
N ARG A 218 -21.38 19.40 4.86
CA ARG A 218 -21.50 18.21 5.71
C ARG A 218 -21.49 16.94 4.86
N ILE A 219 -20.82 15.92 5.34
CA ILE A 219 -20.72 14.61 4.71
C ILE A 219 -21.42 13.61 5.61
N ALA A 220 -22.43 12.91 5.10
CA ALA A 220 -23.01 11.77 5.78
C ALA A 220 -21.99 10.61 5.84
N VAL A 221 -21.88 9.97 7.01
CA VAL A 221 -20.95 8.85 7.22
C VAL A 221 -21.70 7.53 7.05
N GLU A 222 -21.30 6.76 6.04
CA GLU A 222 -21.97 5.51 5.63
C GLU A 222 -21.08 4.26 5.87
N THR A 223 -19.89 4.44 6.42
CA THR A 223 -18.93 3.36 6.69
C THR A 223 -18.37 3.48 8.10
N PRO A 224 -17.94 2.38 8.73
CA PRO A 224 -17.28 2.44 10.02
C PRO A 224 -16.06 3.35 10.01
N THR A 225 -15.99 4.24 11.00
CA THR A 225 -14.87 5.17 11.19
C THR A 225 -13.90 4.72 12.28
N THR A 226 -14.28 3.72 13.07
CA THR A 226 -13.42 3.04 14.04
C THR A 226 -13.59 1.53 13.92
N ILE A 227 -12.47 0.81 13.77
CA ILE A 227 -12.36 -0.64 13.75
C ILE A 227 -11.36 -1.06 14.85
N MET A 228 -11.80 -1.95 15.74
CA MET A 228 -10.97 -2.63 16.74
C MET A 228 -11.05 -4.13 16.46
N ALA A 229 -9.91 -4.77 16.16
CA ALA A 229 -9.86 -6.16 15.77
C ALA A 229 -8.79 -6.96 16.51
N LEU A 230 -9.05 -8.25 16.70
CA LEU A 230 -8.06 -9.26 17.04
C LEU A 230 -7.77 -10.07 15.79
N VAL A 231 -6.51 -10.08 15.37
CA VAL A 231 -6.04 -10.70 14.13
C VAL A 231 -5.12 -11.86 14.48
N ARG A 232 -5.57 -13.10 14.21
CA ARG A 232 -4.77 -14.31 14.40
C ARG A 232 -4.03 -14.63 13.11
N PHE A 233 -2.72 -14.80 13.21
CA PHE A 233 -1.86 -15.26 12.11
C PHE A 233 -1.66 -16.78 12.15
N VAL A 234 -1.43 -17.39 10.99
CA VAL A 234 -1.11 -18.84 10.90
C VAL A 234 0.17 -19.19 11.68
N SER A 235 1.09 -18.23 11.82
CA SER A 235 2.29 -18.36 12.67
C SER A 235 1.98 -18.53 14.16
N GLY A 236 0.73 -18.29 14.58
CA GLY A 236 0.31 -18.36 15.98
C GLY A 236 0.33 -16.97 16.68
N ALA A 237 0.80 -15.93 16.04
CA ALA A 237 0.80 -14.58 16.61
C ALA A 237 -0.62 -13.97 16.63
N ASP A 238 -0.95 -13.27 17.72
CA ASP A 238 -2.19 -12.51 17.87
C ASP A 238 -1.89 -11.00 17.89
N ILE A 239 -2.50 -10.25 16.99
CA ILE A 239 -2.31 -8.81 16.87
C ILE A 239 -3.60 -8.05 17.19
N VAL A 240 -3.53 -7.13 18.16
CA VAL A 240 -4.60 -6.15 18.41
C VAL A 240 -4.46 -5.02 17.41
N LEU A 241 -5.44 -4.87 16.51
CA LEU A 241 -5.46 -3.83 15.50
C LEU A 241 -6.50 -2.76 15.84
N THR A 242 -6.11 -1.50 15.80
CA THR A 242 -7.02 -0.35 15.93
C THR A 242 -6.82 0.60 14.76
N MET A 243 -7.87 0.80 13.97
CA MET A 243 -7.88 1.83 12.92
C MET A 243 -9.07 2.77 13.14
N SER A 244 -8.77 4.06 13.29
CA SER A 244 -9.80 5.04 13.63
C SER A 244 -9.53 6.42 13.01
N TRP A 245 -10.59 7.05 12.53
CA TRP A 245 -10.62 8.46 12.15
C TRP A 245 -11.38 9.33 13.18
N ASP A 246 -11.59 8.80 14.38
CA ASP A 246 -12.30 9.46 15.48
C ASP A 246 -11.38 9.91 16.63
N VAL A 247 -10.05 9.81 16.44
CA VAL A 247 -9.06 10.06 17.49
C VAL A 247 -8.28 11.34 17.23
N TRP A 248 -8.30 12.24 18.21
CA TRP A 248 -7.59 13.52 18.10
C TRP A 248 -6.07 13.39 18.25
N LYS A 249 -5.62 12.54 19.16
CA LYS A 249 -4.20 12.31 19.46
C LYS A 249 -4.03 10.98 20.20
N HIS A 250 -2.93 10.29 19.92
CA HIS A 250 -2.55 9.06 20.61
C HIS A 250 -1.03 8.97 20.78
N GLY A 251 -0.56 7.99 21.59
CA GLY A 251 0.86 7.69 21.80
C GLY A 251 1.27 6.28 21.38
N HIS A 252 0.45 5.57 20.62
CA HIS A 252 0.77 4.21 20.17
C HIS A 252 1.76 4.20 19.03
N SER A 253 2.67 3.21 19.02
CA SER A 253 3.49 2.89 17.87
C SER A 253 2.61 2.38 16.71
N PRO A 254 2.99 2.63 15.45
CA PRO A 254 2.26 2.10 14.29
C PRO A 254 2.11 0.58 14.33
N ILE A 255 3.20 -0.13 14.59
CA ILE A 255 3.24 -1.58 14.81
C ILE A 255 4.26 -1.86 15.93
N GLU A 256 3.85 -2.65 16.92
CA GLU A 256 4.74 -3.14 17.98
C GLU A 256 4.51 -4.65 18.13
N LEU A 257 5.59 -5.43 18.04
CA LEU A 257 5.57 -6.90 18.08
C LEU A 257 6.31 -7.40 19.31
N TYR A 258 5.76 -8.40 19.96
CA TYR A 258 6.30 -9.02 21.16
C TYR A 258 6.69 -10.46 20.87
N GLY A 259 7.98 -10.73 20.92
CA GLY A 259 8.54 -12.06 20.70
C GLY A 259 9.02 -12.72 21.99
N THR A 260 9.47 -13.96 21.89
CA THR A 260 9.98 -14.75 23.03
C THR A 260 11.29 -14.23 23.59
N ASN A 261 12.06 -13.44 22.83
CA ASN A 261 13.37 -12.93 23.22
C ASN A 261 13.46 -11.41 23.24
N GLY A 262 12.44 -10.69 22.79
CA GLY A 262 12.48 -9.24 22.72
C GLY A 262 11.27 -8.64 22.06
N SER A 263 11.32 -7.34 21.80
CA SER A 263 10.24 -6.59 21.17
C SER A 263 10.75 -5.73 20.01
N LEU A 264 9.88 -5.46 19.07
CA LEU A 264 10.17 -4.72 17.83
C LEU A 264 9.12 -3.66 17.59
N ARG A 265 9.53 -2.41 17.34
CA ARG A 265 8.66 -1.36 16.81
C ARG A 265 9.02 -1.10 15.37
N VAL A 266 8.02 -1.20 14.51
CA VAL A 266 8.13 -0.95 13.07
C VAL A 266 7.65 0.48 12.78
N PRO A 267 8.38 1.28 11.99
CA PRO A 267 7.95 2.61 11.62
C PRO A 267 6.65 2.57 10.80
N ASP A 268 6.04 3.75 10.61
CA ASP A 268 4.78 3.86 9.86
C ASP A 268 4.90 3.21 8.46
N PRO A 269 4.14 2.11 8.21
CA PRO A 269 4.24 1.35 6.98
C PRO A 269 3.69 2.07 5.74
N ASN A 270 3.14 3.27 5.89
CA ASN A 270 2.79 4.13 4.75
C ASN A 270 4.03 4.72 4.06
N PHE A 271 5.22 4.58 4.67
CA PHE A 271 6.48 5.11 4.16
C PHE A 271 7.55 4.01 4.01
N PHE A 272 8.58 4.32 3.22
CA PHE A 272 9.65 3.35 2.89
C PHE A 272 10.77 3.28 3.94
N GLY A 273 10.97 4.35 4.70
CA GLY A 273 12.01 4.45 5.74
C GLY A 273 11.43 4.69 7.12
N GLY A 274 12.28 5.12 8.00
CA GLY A 274 11.97 5.44 9.40
C GLY A 274 12.84 4.65 10.36
N THR A 275 12.75 4.98 11.64
CA THR A 275 13.50 4.30 12.69
C THR A 275 12.81 3.00 13.08
N VAL A 276 13.55 1.90 13.05
CA VAL A 276 13.14 0.62 13.63
C VAL A 276 13.70 0.60 15.07
N GLU A 277 12.87 0.23 16.03
CA GLU A 277 13.31 0.11 17.43
C GLU A 277 13.22 -1.35 17.84
N VAL A 278 14.28 -1.87 18.47
CA VAL A 278 14.35 -3.25 18.92
C VAL A 278 14.92 -3.31 20.32
N THR A 279 14.40 -4.21 21.14
CA THR A 279 14.98 -4.55 22.44
C THR A 279 15.05 -6.07 22.60
N GLU A 280 16.09 -6.54 23.24
CA GLU A 280 16.25 -7.94 23.62
C GLU A 280 16.01 -8.07 25.12
N ARG A 281 15.13 -9.01 25.53
CA ARG A 281 14.76 -9.25 26.92
C ARG A 281 14.25 -7.97 27.61
N SER A 282 14.93 -7.50 28.64
CA SER A 282 14.57 -6.29 29.42
C SER A 282 15.56 -5.14 29.23
N GLU A 283 16.30 -5.14 28.11
CA GLU A 283 17.22 -4.05 27.77
C GLU A 283 16.47 -2.81 27.27
N ASP A 284 17.17 -1.69 27.20
CA ASP A 284 16.63 -0.47 26.61
C ASP A 284 16.40 -0.62 25.09
N TRP A 285 15.51 0.19 24.53
CA TRP A 285 15.25 0.22 23.10
C TRP A 285 16.48 0.71 22.32
N GLN A 286 16.96 -0.09 21.38
CA GLN A 286 17.94 0.30 20.37
C GLN A 286 17.23 0.91 19.18
N LEU A 287 17.62 2.14 18.83
CA LEU A 287 17.07 2.86 17.68
C LEU A 287 17.96 2.61 16.46
N LEU A 288 17.39 2.01 15.44
CA LEU A 288 18.07 1.66 14.20
C LEU A 288 17.59 2.57 13.08
N ASP A 289 18.41 3.55 12.70
CA ASP A 289 18.13 4.46 11.58
C ASP A 289 18.28 3.73 10.25
N THR A 290 17.28 3.88 9.38
CA THR A 290 17.29 3.28 8.05
C THR A 290 17.67 4.25 6.94
N SER A 291 17.99 5.50 7.24
CA SER A 291 18.22 6.56 6.25
C SER A 291 19.42 6.30 5.32
N THR A 292 20.37 5.48 5.75
CA THR A 292 21.55 5.09 4.97
C THR A 292 21.35 3.85 4.09
N ARG A 293 20.23 3.14 4.30
CA ARG A 293 19.89 1.96 3.50
C ARG A 293 19.16 2.37 2.20
N PRO A 294 19.22 1.57 1.13
CA PRO A 294 18.43 1.82 -0.07
C PRO A 294 16.96 2.08 0.26
N TYR A 295 16.38 3.15 -0.29
CA TYR A 295 14.99 3.59 -0.06
C TYR A 295 14.64 3.98 1.39
N GLY A 296 15.64 4.29 2.23
CA GLY A 296 15.44 4.74 3.60
C GLY A 296 15.51 6.25 3.78
N LYS A 297 16.26 6.96 2.90
CA LYS A 297 16.50 8.40 3.01
C LYS A 297 15.21 9.19 2.84
N PRO A 298 14.83 10.08 3.79
CA PRO A 298 13.72 11.01 3.60
C PRO A 298 13.97 11.89 2.36
N ASN A 299 13.01 11.92 1.43
CA ASN A 299 13.13 12.61 0.15
C ASN A 299 11.85 13.35 -0.28
N TRP A 300 10.80 13.29 0.55
CA TRP A 300 9.51 13.82 0.18
C TRP A 300 8.75 14.38 1.39
N ARG A 301 8.03 15.48 1.14
CA ARG A 301 7.06 16.08 2.07
C ARG A 301 5.76 16.36 1.35
N SER A 302 4.66 16.03 1.98
CA SER A 302 3.35 16.42 1.45
C SER A 302 3.17 17.95 1.51
N PRO A 303 2.72 18.58 0.42
CA PRO A 303 2.48 20.03 0.40
C PRO A 303 1.37 20.48 1.36
N ILE A 304 0.52 19.56 1.80
CA ILE A 304 -0.58 19.82 2.74
C ILE A 304 -0.18 19.64 4.21
N TRP A 305 1.03 19.14 4.48
CA TRP A 305 1.50 18.99 5.86
C TRP A 305 2.03 20.30 6.42
N PRO A 306 1.96 20.50 7.76
CA PRO A 306 2.61 21.62 8.41
C PRO A 306 4.11 21.68 8.06
N ALA A 307 4.66 22.89 7.98
CA ALA A 307 6.09 23.07 7.71
C ALA A 307 7.01 22.38 8.74
N SER A 308 6.50 22.14 9.96
CA SER A 308 7.19 21.40 11.02
C SER A 308 7.15 19.89 10.87
N ALA A 309 6.35 19.35 9.94
CA ALA A 309 6.31 17.90 9.71
C ALA A 309 7.65 17.44 9.11
N PRO A 310 8.20 16.30 9.56
CA PRO A 310 9.45 15.78 9.00
C PRO A 310 9.23 15.26 7.57
N ASP A 311 10.29 15.32 6.77
CA ASP A 311 10.31 14.64 5.48
C ASP A 311 10.21 13.14 5.67
N ARG A 312 9.68 12.44 4.68
CA ARG A 312 9.48 11.00 4.68
C ARG A 312 10.15 10.36 3.47
N ALA A 313 10.53 9.10 3.60
CA ALA A 313 11.01 8.30 2.49
C ALA A 313 9.83 7.86 1.62
N ASN A 314 9.76 8.33 0.39
CA ASN A 314 8.71 8.03 -0.57
C ASN A 314 9.32 7.56 -1.89
N TYR A 315 9.40 6.25 -2.04
CA TYR A 315 9.98 5.56 -3.20
C TYR A 315 8.92 4.69 -3.91
N ARG A 316 7.67 5.16 -3.98
CA ARG A 316 6.62 4.52 -4.79
C ARG A 316 7.13 4.25 -6.19
N CYS A 317 6.79 3.13 -6.77
CA CYS A 317 7.35 2.47 -7.96
C CYS A 317 8.44 1.43 -7.65
N LEU A 318 8.89 1.25 -6.40
CA LEU A 318 9.78 0.15 -6.04
C LEU A 318 9.12 -1.21 -6.38
N GLY A 319 7.82 -1.37 -6.11
CA GLY A 319 7.07 -2.57 -6.50
C GLY A 319 6.95 -2.74 -8.02
N ILE A 320 6.93 -1.64 -8.78
CA ILE A 320 6.93 -1.69 -10.25
C ILE A 320 8.31 -2.15 -10.75
N ALA A 321 9.39 -1.67 -10.16
CA ALA A 321 10.76 -2.11 -10.49
C ALA A 321 10.98 -3.59 -10.14
N ASP A 322 10.47 -4.05 -8.99
CA ASP A 322 10.49 -5.45 -8.59
C ASP A 322 9.68 -6.34 -9.57
N LEU A 323 8.49 -5.87 -10.00
CA LEU A 323 7.70 -6.54 -11.03
C LEU A 323 8.44 -6.57 -12.38
N ALA A 324 9.06 -5.47 -12.80
CA ALA A 324 9.82 -5.41 -14.03
C ALA A 324 11.03 -6.35 -14.01
N SER A 325 11.77 -6.39 -12.90
CA SER A 325 12.83 -7.37 -12.68
C SER A 325 12.31 -8.81 -12.79
N SER A 326 11.15 -9.09 -12.22
CA SER A 326 10.47 -10.39 -12.34
C SER A 326 10.15 -10.77 -13.79
N VAL A 327 9.67 -9.82 -14.59
CA VAL A 327 9.36 -10.05 -16.01
C VAL A 327 10.64 -10.33 -16.81
N LEU A 328 11.69 -9.55 -16.58
CA LEU A 328 12.94 -9.64 -17.32
C LEU A 328 13.77 -10.87 -16.97
N ASN A 329 13.73 -11.32 -15.72
CA ASN A 329 14.56 -12.40 -15.19
C ASN A 329 13.80 -13.72 -14.95
N GLY A 330 12.46 -13.74 -15.13
CA GLY A 330 11.64 -14.93 -14.89
C GLY A 330 11.45 -15.30 -13.41
N THR A 331 11.80 -14.40 -12.47
CA THR A 331 11.69 -14.63 -11.02
C THR A 331 10.32 -14.17 -10.48
N PRO A 332 9.86 -14.62 -9.31
CA PRO A 332 8.68 -14.04 -8.67
C PRO A 332 8.92 -12.59 -8.21
N HIS A 333 7.92 -11.73 -8.34
CA HIS A 333 7.92 -10.41 -7.68
C HIS A 333 7.23 -10.50 -6.31
N ARG A 334 7.42 -9.49 -5.46
CA ARG A 334 7.03 -9.54 -4.04
C ARG A 334 5.64 -8.97 -3.78
N SER A 335 5.33 -7.82 -4.36
CA SER A 335 4.03 -7.15 -4.21
C SER A 335 2.99 -7.74 -5.17
N THR A 336 2.69 -9.04 -5.03
CA THR A 336 1.80 -9.78 -5.94
C THR A 336 0.33 -9.45 -5.70
N ALA A 337 -0.49 -9.60 -6.73
CA ALA A 337 -1.95 -9.48 -6.58
C ALA A 337 -2.54 -10.55 -5.66
N ALA A 338 -1.97 -11.75 -5.60
CA ALA A 338 -2.40 -12.78 -4.65
C ALA A 338 -2.19 -12.33 -3.20
N PHE A 339 -1.05 -11.69 -2.91
CA PHE A 339 -0.78 -11.06 -1.62
C PHE A 339 -1.78 -9.93 -1.31
N ALA A 340 -2.05 -9.06 -2.28
CA ALA A 340 -3.02 -7.98 -2.13
C ALA A 340 -4.47 -8.47 -1.99
N ALA A 341 -4.84 -9.55 -2.68
CA ALA A 341 -6.16 -10.19 -2.55
C ALA A 341 -6.37 -10.78 -1.14
N HIS A 342 -5.32 -11.38 -0.55
CA HIS A 342 -5.36 -11.82 0.85
C HIS A 342 -5.58 -10.64 1.81
N VAL A 343 -4.85 -9.55 1.65
CA VAL A 343 -5.03 -8.34 2.45
C VAL A 343 -6.45 -7.77 2.29
N LEU A 344 -6.98 -7.76 1.06
CA LEU A 344 -8.35 -7.34 0.77
C LEU A 344 -9.39 -8.21 1.49
N GLU A 345 -9.20 -9.54 1.48
CA GLU A 345 -10.07 -10.48 2.20
C GLU A 345 -10.04 -10.20 3.71
N VAL A 346 -8.86 -10.01 4.29
CA VAL A 346 -8.71 -9.70 5.73
C VAL A 346 -9.45 -8.42 6.11
N MET A 347 -9.33 -7.35 5.30
CA MET A 347 -10.05 -6.10 5.56
C MET A 347 -11.56 -6.28 5.52
N ASN A 348 -12.07 -6.98 4.50
CA ASN A 348 -13.50 -7.26 4.38
C ASN A 348 -14.01 -8.16 5.51
N ALA A 349 -13.22 -9.16 5.93
CA ALA A 349 -13.53 -10.02 7.06
C ALA A 349 -13.62 -9.26 8.38
N MET A 350 -12.79 -8.23 8.59
CA MET A 350 -12.92 -7.35 9.77
C MET A 350 -14.21 -6.55 9.75
N LEU A 351 -14.61 -6.02 8.59
CA LEU A 351 -15.89 -5.31 8.45
C LEU A 351 -17.07 -6.25 8.70
N GLN A 352 -17.02 -7.45 8.15
CA GLN A 352 -18.02 -8.50 8.36
C GLN A 352 -18.10 -8.91 9.84
N ALA A 353 -16.95 -9.23 10.48
CA ALA A 353 -16.92 -9.59 11.90
C ALA A 353 -17.45 -8.47 12.79
N GLY A 354 -17.21 -7.20 12.41
CA GLY A 354 -17.74 -6.04 13.13
C GLY A 354 -19.25 -5.86 13.00
N ALA A 355 -19.84 -6.24 11.86
CA ALA A 355 -21.26 -6.17 11.60
C ALA A 355 -22.03 -7.37 12.21
N ASP A 356 -21.54 -8.58 12.00
CA ASP A 356 -22.24 -9.83 12.33
C ASP A 356 -21.86 -10.36 13.72
N GLY A 357 -20.72 -9.94 14.26
CA GLY A 357 -20.08 -10.52 15.46
C GLY A 357 -19.35 -11.83 15.16
N GLY A 358 -18.64 -12.34 16.17
CA GLY A 358 -17.94 -13.63 16.09
C GLY A 358 -16.59 -13.58 15.36
N THR A 359 -16.16 -14.76 14.92
CA THR A 359 -14.87 -14.98 14.27
C THR A 359 -15.08 -15.28 12.79
N VAL A 360 -14.42 -14.53 11.91
CA VAL A 360 -14.38 -14.81 10.47
C VAL A 360 -13.04 -15.46 10.13
N ARG A 361 -13.07 -16.63 9.50
CA ARG A 361 -11.90 -17.33 9.01
C ARG A 361 -11.51 -16.81 7.63
N ILE A 362 -10.22 -16.69 7.39
CA ILE A 362 -9.65 -16.26 6.11
C ILE A 362 -9.43 -17.50 5.23
N ALA A 363 -10.02 -17.50 4.04
CA ALA A 363 -9.97 -18.63 3.12
C ALA A 363 -8.69 -18.65 2.29
N SER A 364 -8.22 -17.47 1.84
CA SER A 364 -7.00 -17.36 1.04
C SER A 364 -5.76 -17.80 1.82
N ARG A 365 -4.81 -18.37 1.11
CA ARG A 365 -3.48 -18.73 1.64
C ARG A 365 -2.43 -18.09 0.76
N ILE A 366 -1.45 -17.49 1.40
CA ILE A 366 -0.29 -16.87 0.76
C ILE A 366 0.97 -17.38 1.43
N GLU A 367 2.05 -17.37 0.68
CA GLU A 367 3.39 -17.43 1.26
C GLU A 367 3.88 -16.01 1.54
N ARG A 368 4.75 -15.87 2.53
CA ARG A 368 5.45 -14.60 2.76
C ARG A 368 6.29 -14.28 1.51
N PRO A 369 6.27 -13.04 1.01
CA PRO A 369 7.15 -12.65 -0.09
C PRO A 369 8.60 -12.95 0.26
N ALA A 370 9.42 -13.33 -0.73
CA ALA A 370 10.86 -13.47 -0.52
C ALA A 370 11.44 -12.14 0.01
N PRO A 371 12.40 -12.16 0.93
CA PRO A 371 13.02 -10.93 1.41
C PRO A 371 13.73 -10.20 0.26
N LEU A 372 13.70 -8.88 0.26
CA LEU A 372 14.47 -8.03 -0.64
C LEU A 372 15.74 -7.59 0.10
N SER A 373 16.90 -8.06 -0.33
CA SER A 373 18.17 -7.64 0.26
C SER A 373 18.53 -6.19 -0.11
N ASP A 374 19.41 -5.55 0.67
CA ASP A 374 19.89 -4.21 0.33
C ASP A 374 20.67 -4.18 -0.98
N ASP A 375 21.46 -5.21 -1.26
CA ASP A 375 22.22 -5.34 -2.52
C ASP A 375 21.28 -5.45 -3.72
N GLU A 376 20.25 -6.30 -3.64
CA GLU A 376 19.25 -6.42 -4.69
C GLU A 376 18.46 -5.11 -4.86
N ALA A 377 18.00 -4.51 -3.76
CA ALA A 377 17.28 -3.25 -3.74
C ALA A 377 18.10 -2.13 -4.43
N ALA A 378 19.40 -2.04 -4.15
CA ALA A 378 20.28 -1.06 -4.78
C ALA A 378 20.36 -1.23 -6.30
N THR A 379 20.19 -2.44 -6.85
CA THR A 379 20.22 -2.67 -8.31
C THR A 379 19.05 -2.02 -9.04
N TYR A 380 17.91 -1.80 -8.36
CA TYR A 380 16.74 -1.18 -8.96
C TYR A 380 16.84 0.34 -9.10
N TRP A 381 17.77 0.97 -8.40
CA TRP A 381 17.93 2.43 -8.43
C TRP A 381 18.86 2.88 -9.57
N GLY A 382 18.36 3.73 -10.43
CA GLY A 382 19.13 4.32 -11.55
C GLY A 382 19.44 5.80 -11.36
N GLY A 383 18.77 6.48 -10.43
CA GLY A 383 19.00 7.88 -10.11
C GLY A 383 20.31 8.08 -9.36
N GLN A 384 20.91 9.29 -9.48
CA GLN A 384 21.96 9.69 -8.56
C GLN A 384 21.40 9.65 -7.14
N ALA A 385 22.19 9.16 -6.18
CA ALA A 385 21.81 9.23 -4.77
C ALA A 385 21.53 10.69 -4.42
N ALA A 386 20.28 11.01 -4.13
CA ALA A 386 19.87 12.36 -3.76
C ALA A 386 20.40 12.72 -2.38
#